data_ac97ccb8032a06c96a0d435666d63fd8
#
_entry.id   ac97ccb8032a06c96a0d435666d63fd8
#
_cell.length_a   1.000
_cell.length_b   1.000
_cell.length_c   1.000
_cell.angle_alpha   90.00
_cell.angle_beta   90.00
_cell.angle_gamma   90.00
#
_symmetry.space_group_name_H-M   'P 1'
#
loop_
_entity.id
_entity.type
_entity.pdbx_description
1 polymer ?
#
loop_
_entity_poly.entity_id
_entity_poly.type
_entity_poly.pdbx_seq_one_letter_code
_entity_poly.pdbx_strand_id
1 'polypeptide(L)'
;MLVSLREITADTVRLITSLSVSPDQQGFVASNAVSLAQALFSEEAWYRAIYAGESPAGFVMLYDESLRATPPPTPEVVLWRLMIDAKFQGQGIGRLALRNVIDHVRNKGLFSSLVTSYIPGPGCP
;
A
#
# COMPACT_ATOMS: atom_id res chain seq x y z
N MET A 1 19.45 0.76 -3.39
CA MET A 1 18.37 -0.24 -3.55
C MET A 1 17.21 0.40 -4.31
N LEU A 2 16.78 -0.25 -5.37
CA LEU A 2 15.64 0.24 -6.16
C LEU A 2 14.34 -0.28 -5.58
N VAL A 3 13.46 0.63 -5.17
CA VAL A 3 12.13 0.29 -4.69
C VAL A 3 11.11 0.75 -5.73
N SER A 4 10.21 -0.15 -6.12
CA SER A 4 9.19 0.15 -7.12
C SER A 4 7.82 -0.35 -6.66
N LEU A 5 6.78 0.27 -7.23
CA LEU A 5 5.39 -0.16 -7.02
C LEU A 5 4.94 -0.85 -8.30
N ARG A 6 4.43 -2.08 -8.19
CA ARG A 6 4.02 -2.88 -9.34
C ARG A 6 2.61 -3.39 -9.18
N GLU A 7 1.90 -3.50 -10.28
CA GLU A 7 0.58 -4.12 -10.26
C GLU A 7 0.68 -5.58 -9.86
N ILE A 8 -0.33 -6.06 -9.14
CA ILE A 8 -0.42 -7.45 -8.72
C ILE A 8 -1.22 -8.18 -9.80
N THR A 9 -0.66 -9.30 -10.26
CA THR A 9 -1.28 -10.11 -11.32
C THR A 9 -1.61 -11.50 -10.82
N ALA A 10 -2.31 -12.28 -11.63
CA ALA A 10 -2.60 -13.67 -11.29
C ALA A 10 -1.30 -14.45 -11.04
N ASP A 11 -0.22 -14.10 -11.73
CA ASP A 11 1.07 -14.78 -11.58
C ASP A 11 1.81 -14.40 -10.31
N THR A 12 1.53 -13.23 -9.74
CA THR A 12 2.27 -12.72 -8.57
C THR A 12 1.44 -12.67 -7.30
N VAL A 13 0.11 -12.84 -7.37
CA VAL A 13 -0.75 -12.66 -6.21
C VAL A 13 -0.37 -13.57 -5.04
N ARG A 14 0.06 -14.81 -5.30
CA ARG A 14 0.43 -15.74 -4.24
C ARG A 14 1.70 -15.28 -3.52
N LEU A 15 2.64 -14.69 -4.24
CA LEU A 15 3.85 -14.14 -3.62
C LEU A 15 3.49 -12.99 -2.67
N ILE A 16 2.56 -12.14 -3.08
CA ILE A 16 2.20 -10.97 -2.30
C ILE A 16 1.37 -11.37 -1.07
N THR A 17 0.45 -12.31 -1.22
CA THR A 17 -0.36 -12.76 -0.08
C THR A 17 0.44 -13.57 0.94
N SER A 18 1.59 -14.11 0.56
CA SER A 18 2.46 -14.83 1.48
C SER A 18 3.35 -13.89 2.31
N LEU A 19 3.46 -12.62 1.94
CA LEU A 19 4.24 -11.66 2.72
C LEU A 19 3.52 -11.36 4.03
N SER A 20 4.27 -11.24 5.13
CA SER A 20 3.69 -10.98 6.44
C SER A 20 4.63 -10.17 7.30
N VAL A 21 4.04 -9.37 8.19
CA VAL A 21 4.79 -8.67 9.21
C VAL A 21 5.27 -9.63 10.29
N SER A 22 6.17 -9.19 11.17
CA SER A 22 6.63 -10.00 12.29
C SER A 22 5.45 -10.36 13.21
N PRO A 23 5.54 -11.47 13.97
CA PRO A 23 4.42 -11.93 14.80
C PRO A 23 3.89 -10.88 15.79
N ASP A 24 4.76 -10.04 16.33
CA ASP A 24 4.34 -8.99 17.27
C ASP A 24 3.59 -7.85 16.60
N GLN A 25 3.60 -7.76 15.28
CA GLN A 25 2.89 -6.75 14.51
C GLN A 25 1.58 -7.23 13.91
N GLN A 26 1.35 -8.55 13.86
CA GLN A 26 0.22 -9.12 13.14
C GLN A 26 -1.15 -8.68 13.69
N GLY A 27 -1.21 -8.28 14.95
CA GLY A 27 -2.44 -7.75 15.54
C GLY A 27 -2.80 -6.35 15.07
N PHE A 28 -1.90 -5.64 14.40
CA PHE A 28 -2.10 -4.24 13.99
C PHE A 28 -2.32 -4.08 12.49
N VAL A 29 -2.09 -5.11 11.70
CA VAL A 29 -2.11 -5.02 10.25
C VAL A 29 -2.98 -6.12 9.67
N ALA A 30 -3.92 -5.75 8.80
CA ALA A 30 -4.69 -6.74 8.06
C ALA A 30 -3.76 -7.49 7.11
N SER A 31 -4.02 -8.78 6.89
CA SER A 31 -3.24 -9.55 5.91
C SER A 31 -3.48 -9.00 4.51
N ASN A 32 -2.52 -9.24 3.61
CA ASN A 32 -2.66 -8.79 2.22
C ASN A 32 -3.84 -9.48 1.54
N ALA A 33 -4.14 -10.72 1.90
CA ALA A 33 -5.30 -11.44 1.36
C ALA A 33 -6.60 -10.74 1.76
N VAL A 34 -6.74 -10.30 3.02
CA VAL A 34 -7.91 -9.56 3.48
C VAL A 34 -8.01 -8.22 2.76
N SER A 35 -6.89 -7.51 2.62
CA SER A 35 -6.86 -6.22 1.93
C SER A 35 -7.32 -6.35 0.47
N LEU A 36 -6.83 -7.37 -0.23
CA LEU A 36 -7.23 -7.63 -1.62
C LEU A 36 -8.71 -8.01 -1.72
N ALA A 37 -9.22 -8.79 -0.75
CA ALA A 37 -10.64 -9.12 -0.71
C ALA A 37 -11.49 -7.86 -0.51
N GLN A 38 -11.07 -6.95 0.36
CA GLN A 38 -11.78 -5.68 0.55
C GLN A 38 -11.77 -4.83 -0.71
N ALA A 39 -10.69 -4.86 -1.47
CA ALA A 39 -10.57 -4.11 -2.71
C ALA A 39 -11.62 -4.53 -3.75
N LEU A 40 -12.05 -5.77 -3.74
CA LEU A 40 -13.08 -6.26 -4.66
C LEU A 40 -14.40 -5.51 -4.52
N PHE A 41 -14.67 -4.93 -3.35
CA PHE A 41 -15.95 -4.28 -3.04
C PHE A 41 -15.82 -2.77 -2.88
N SER A 42 -14.69 -2.18 -3.30
CA SER A 42 -14.43 -0.76 -3.14
C SER A 42 -13.98 -0.15 -4.46
N GLU A 43 -14.77 0.80 -4.98
CA GLU A 43 -14.38 1.57 -6.17
C GLU A 43 -13.11 2.38 -5.90
N GLU A 44 -12.88 2.75 -4.65
CA GLU A 44 -11.80 3.64 -4.24
C GLU A 44 -10.47 2.95 -4.02
N ALA A 45 -10.45 1.62 -4.05
CA ALA A 45 -9.23 0.88 -3.74
C ALA A 45 -8.20 0.99 -4.87
N TRP A 46 -7.02 1.48 -4.53
CA TRP A 46 -5.84 1.45 -5.39
C TRP A 46 -4.77 0.69 -4.63
N TYR A 47 -4.18 -0.33 -5.22
CA TYR A 47 -3.20 -1.15 -4.53
C TYR A 47 -2.06 -1.56 -5.45
N ARG A 48 -0.88 -1.75 -4.85
CA ARG A 48 0.32 -2.17 -5.57
C ARG A 48 1.18 -3.05 -4.67
N ALA A 49 1.94 -3.94 -5.30
CA ALA A 49 3.02 -4.65 -4.63
C ALA A 49 4.22 -3.72 -4.52
N ILE A 50 4.93 -3.80 -3.40
CA ILE A 50 6.18 -3.09 -3.21
C ILE A 50 7.31 -4.07 -3.48
N TYR A 51 8.20 -3.71 -4.41
CA TYR A 51 9.37 -4.52 -4.76
C TYR A 51 10.64 -3.82 -4.35
N ALA A 52 11.58 -4.60 -3.81
CA ALA A 52 12.95 -4.17 -3.58
C ALA A 52 13.81 -4.91 -4.61
N GLY A 53 14.27 -4.19 -5.65
CA GLY A 53 14.83 -4.85 -6.82
C GLY A 53 13.77 -5.71 -7.49
N GLU A 54 14.04 -7.00 -7.65
CA GLU A 54 13.11 -7.96 -8.22
C GLU A 54 12.40 -8.81 -7.16
N SER A 55 12.57 -8.49 -5.88
CA SER A 55 11.98 -9.26 -4.79
C SER A 55 10.74 -8.59 -4.25
N PRO A 56 9.60 -9.31 -4.14
CA PRO A 56 8.43 -8.76 -3.47
C PRO A 56 8.76 -8.53 -2.00
N ALA A 57 8.52 -7.31 -1.54
CA ALA A 57 8.91 -6.88 -0.20
C ALA A 57 7.75 -6.34 0.63
N GLY A 58 6.64 -5.96 0.00
CA GLY A 58 5.53 -5.38 0.74
C GLY A 58 4.31 -5.12 -0.11
N PHE A 59 3.38 -4.38 0.47
CA PHE A 59 2.09 -4.10 -0.14
C PHE A 59 1.60 -2.73 0.33
N VAL A 60 0.98 -1.97 -0.56
CA VAL A 60 0.38 -0.68 -0.24
C VAL A 60 -1.00 -0.59 -0.85
N MET A 61 -1.94 -0.01 -0.12
CA MET A 61 -3.30 0.24 -0.59
C MET A 61 -3.76 1.63 -0.19
N LEU A 62 -4.33 2.34 -1.14
CA LEU A 62 -4.92 3.66 -0.92
C LEU A 62 -6.43 3.58 -1.07
N TYR A 63 -7.11 4.46 -0.34
CA TYR A 63 -8.53 4.76 -0.55
C TYR A 63 -8.55 6.08 -1.33
N ASP A 64 -8.96 6.03 -2.58
CA ASP A 64 -8.83 7.14 -3.53
C ASP A 64 -10.20 7.48 -4.11
N GLU A 65 -10.77 8.59 -3.65
CA GLU A 65 -12.11 9.00 -4.06
C GLU A 65 -12.22 9.35 -5.53
N SER A 66 -11.11 9.68 -6.18
CA SER A 66 -11.14 10.01 -7.61
C SER A 66 -11.46 8.79 -8.49
N LEU A 67 -11.38 7.58 -7.93
CA LEU A 67 -11.67 6.35 -8.66
C LEU A 67 -13.16 6.00 -8.66
N ARG A 68 -14.00 6.73 -7.94
CA ARG A 68 -15.45 6.53 -7.97
C ARG A 68 -16.00 6.81 -9.36
N ALA A 69 -17.06 6.09 -9.72
CA ALA A 69 -17.78 6.38 -10.97
C ALA A 69 -18.25 7.83 -11.01
N THR A 70 -18.61 8.39 -9.85
CA THR A 70 -19.00 9.80 -9.71
C THR A 70 -18.13 10.42 -8.61
N PRO A 71 -16.92 10.89 -8.95
CA PRO A 71 -16.02 11.47 -7.95
C PRO A 71 -16.57 12.77 -7.36
N PRO A 72 -16.25 13.08 -6.10
CA PRO A 72 -16.60 14.38 -5.52
C PRO A 72 -15.77 15.50 -6.17
N PRO A 73 -16.20 16.77 -6.03
CA PRO A 73 -15.45 17.89 -6.60
C PRO A 73 -14.00 18.00 -6.08
N THR A 74 -13.79 17.60 -4.82
CA THR A 74 -12.46 17.64 -4.20
C THR A 74 -12.16 16.24 -3.63
N PRO A 75 -11.72 15.31 -4.49
CA PRO A 75 -11.45 13.95 -4.03
C PRO A 75 -10.28 13.91 -3.06
N GLU A 76 -10.40 13.06 -2.04
CA GLU A 76 -9.34 12.81 -1.07
C GLU A 76 -8.70 11.46 -1.31
N VAL A 77 -7.44 11.32 -0.88
CA VAL A 77 -6.71 10.06 -0.89
C VAL A 77 -6.24 9.77 0.52
N VAL A 78 -6.53 8.56 0.99
CA VAL A 78 -6.13 8.11 2.32
C VAL A 78 -5.23 6.89 2.16
N LEU A 79 -4.12 6.85 2.90
CA LEU A 79 -3.30 5.65 3.00
C LEU A 79 -4.07 4.62 3.83
N TRP A 80 -4.54 3.55 3.17
CA TRP A 80 -5.38 2.54 3.80
C TRP A 80 -4.56 1.42 4.42
N ARG A 81 -3.56 0.93 3.68
CA ARG A 81 -2.68 -0.15 4.12
C ARG A 81 -1.27 0.10 3.64
N LEU A 82 -0.30 -0.18 4.49
CA LEU A 82 1.11 -0.21 4.10
C LEU A 82 1.80 -1.24 4.98
N MET A 83 2.41 -2.26 4.37
CA MET A 83 3.17 -3.23 5.12
C MET A 83 4.45 -3.58 4.39
N ILE A 84 5.48 -3.89 5.16
CA ILE A 84 6.75 -4.42 4.66
C ILE A 84 6.94 -5.80 5.29
N ASP A 85 7.28 -6.79 4.47
CA ASP A 85 7.53 -8.15 4.94
C ASP A 85 8.63 -8.15 6.01
N ALA A 86 8.47 -9.03 7.00
CA ALA A 86 9.39 -9.07 8.14
C ALA A 86 10.86 -9.18 7.72
N LYS A 87 11.13 -9.92 6.63
CA LYS A 87 12.50 -10.10 6.12
C LYS A 87 13.12 -8.83 5.57
N PHE A 88 12.32 -7.84 5.23
CA PHE A 88 12.77 -6.61 4.58
C PHE A 88 12.66 -5.39 5.48
N GLN A 89 12.19 -5.53 6.72
CA GLN A 89 12.05 -4.41 7.63
C GLN A 89 13.42 -3.89 8.07
N GLY A 90 13.45 -2.60 8.43
CA GLY A 90 14.68 -1.98 8.91
C GLY A 90 15.64 -1.53 7.81
N GLN A 91 15.23 -1.57 6.55
CA GLN A 91 16.08 -1.20 5.41
C GLN A 91 15.63 0.09 4.70
N GLY A 92 14.61 0.77 5.23
CA GLY A 92 14.11 2.02 4.63
C GLY A 92 13.18 1.81 3.45
N ILE A 93 12.74 0.57 3.18
CA ILE A 93 11.88 0.26 2.04
C ILE A 93 10.53 0.93 2.17
N GLY A 94 9.95 0.93 3.38
CA GLY A 94 8.65 1.57 3.62
C GLY A 94 8.69 3.06 3.30
N ARG A 95 9.77 3.73 3.68
CA ARG A 95 9.95 5.16 3.39
C ARG A 95 10.04 5.42 1.89
N LEU A 96 10.82 4.60 1.18
CA LEU A 96 10.97 4.75 -0.26
C LEU A 96 9.66 4.43 -1.00
N ALA A 97 8.92 3.43 -0.53
CA ALA A 97 7.62 3.11 -1.09
C ALA A 97 6.63 4.25 -0.87
N LEU A 98 6.61 4.84 0.32
CA LEU A 98 5.74 5.97 0.61
C LEU A 98 6.07 7.17 -0.27
N ARG A 99 7.35 7.41 -0.54
CA ARG A 99 7.76 8.46 -1.46
C ARG A 99 7.19 8.22 -2.86
N ASN A 100 7.23 6.97 -3.33
CA ASN A 100 6.64 6.62 -4.61
C ASN A 100 5.13 6.83 -4.63
N VAL A 101 4.45 6.54 -3.52
CA VAL A 101 3.01 6.79 -3.38
C VAL A 101 2.72 8.30 -3.46
N ILE A 102 3.51 9.11 -2.77
CA ILE A 102 3.36 10.57 -2.80
C ILE A 102 3.53 11.08 -4.23
N ASP A 103 4.52 10.59 -4.95
CA ASP A 103 4.73 10.96 -6.34
C ASP A 103 3.54 10.57 -7.21
N HIS A 104 2.98 9.38 -7.00
CA HIS A 104 1.79 8.94 -7.71
C HIS A 104 0.61 9.89 -7.49
N VAL A 105 0.36 10.28 -6.24
CA VAL A 105 -0.73 11.20 -5.90
C VAL A 105 -0.50 12.57 -6.52
N ARG A 106 0.72 13.09 -6.44
CA ARG A 106 1.08 14.38 -7.04
C ARG A 106 0.90 14.38 -8.55
N ASN A 107 1.31 13.29 -9.20
CA ASN A 107 1.24 13.20 -10.66
C ASN A 107 -0.19 13.18 -11.18
N LYS A 108 -1.16 12.76 -10.37
CA LYS A 108 -2.57 12.82 -10.74
C LYS A 108 -3.10 14.27 -10.76
N GLY A 109 -2.51 15.16 -9.96
CA GLY A 109 -2.89 16.57 -9.93
C GLY A 109 -4.29 16.87 -9.41
N LEU A 110 -4.96 15.88 -8.82
CA LEU A 110 -6.35 16.00 -8.38
C LEU A 110 -6.48 16.24 -6.89
N PHE A 111 -5.37 16.16 -6.14
CA PHE A 111 -5.40 16.13 -4.68
C PHE A 111 -4.60 17.30 -4.12
N SER A 112 -5.11 17.90 -3.05
CA SER A 112 -4.40 18.93 -2.30
C SER A 112 -3.46 18.31 -1.26
N SER A 113 -3.78 17.12 -0.78
CA SER A 113 -2.97 16.44 0.24
C SER A 113 -3.27 14.95 0.25
N LEU A 114 -2.29 14.18 0.73
CA LEU A 114 -2.46 12.76 1.05
C LEU A 114 -2.73 12.65 2.55
N VAL A 115 -3.86 12.07 2.90
CA VAL A 115 -4.23 11.83 4.30
C VAL A 115 -3.75 10.44 4.68
N THR A 116 -3.04 10.33 5.82
CA THR A 116 -2.60 9.04 6.32
C THR A 116 -3.39 8.66 7.56
N SER A 117 -3.72 7.38 7.66
CA SER A 117 -4.36 6.81 8.82
C SER A 117 -3.59 5.55 9.20
N TYR A 118 -2.96 5.56 10.38
CA TYR A 118 -2.25 4.39 10.87
C TYR A 118 -2.29 4.36 12.38
N ILE A 119 -2.09 3.15 12.92
CA ILE A 119 -2.02 2.94 14.36
C ILE A 119 -0.54 2.86 14.73
N PRO A 120 -0.01 3.78 15.56
CA PRO A 120 1.37 3.69 16.00
C PRO A 120 1.62 2.40 16.77
N GLY A 121 2.74 1.75 16.50
CA GLY A 121 3.09 0.52 17.17
C GLY A 121 4.49 0.07 16.79
N PRO A 122 4.95 -1.05 17.38
CA PRO A 122 6.28 -1.57 17.06
C PRO A 122 6.44 -1.82 15.57
N GLY A 123 7.52 -1.34 14.98
CA GLY A 123 7.83 -1.59 13.59
C GLY A 123 7.00 -0.82 12.58
N CYS A 124 6.28 0.21 12.99
CA CYS A 124 5.65 1.10 12.02
C CYS A 124 6.72 1.75 11.16
N PRO A 125 6.60 1.69 9.83
CA PRO A 125 7.61 2.28 8.95
C PRO A 125 7.67 3.80 9.03
#